data_40fee881e7ffa7c8a0f9eb1253dfeabc
#
_entry.id   40fee881e7ffa7c8a0f9eb1253dfeabc
#
_cell.length_a   1.000
_cell.length_b   1.000
_cell.length_c   1.000
_cell.angle_alpha   90.00
_cell.angle_beta   90.00
_cell.angle_gamma   90.00
#
_symmetry.space_group_name_H-M   'P 1'
#
loop_
_entity.id
_entity.type
_entity.pdbx_description
1 polymer ?
#
loop_
_entity_poly.entity_id
_entity_poly.type
_entity_poly.pdbx_seq_one_letter_code
_entity_poly.pdbx_strand_id
1 'polypeptide(L)'
;MNKTNEKKKSSLILKILKALLITLIVIALFVFGFYKLITHQWQDEPQTYDTTNQYIADLGDTMILAHRAGRRLFPQGTMMAFEGCINAETFKTDFFEFDVRVTKDDKLIILHDDTLDEVSNAVEYFGVTDVYPEDYTYDELYNLNMGEFFKDADGEMPYNGLRGDEIPDNLRVLTAEKALSYVEGCSEYYYSIEIKNSGYLGARAADILYDILSDMNLLDRVIVASFNKDVILYLEENYPDLYRSAYNMEAAGLFIDSIFNIDRPDGYYKFDVLQVPPDKYIANMGTSKLINYAHKNNVAVHYWTINDTDKMLFLQSIGADGIITDIPDVAYDTLKN
;
A
#
# COMPACT_ATOMS: atom_id res chain seq x y z
N MET A 1 1.85 -43.39 -59.01
CA MET A 1 1.88 -43.56 -57.55
C MET A 1 1.93 -42.26 -56.69
N ASN A 2 1.87 -41.04 -57.26
CA ASN A 2 2.10 -39.80 -56.48
C ASN A 2 0.81 -39.10 -55.98
N LYS A 3 -0.30 -39.12 -56.72
CA LYS A 3 -1.54 -38.35 -56.36
C LYS A 3 -2.27 -38.80 -55.09
N THR A 4 -2.18 -40.10 -54.72
CA THR A 4 -2.83 -40.64 -53.51
C THR A 4 -2.07 -40.28 -52.25
N ASN A 5 -0.75 -40.11 -52.29
CA ASN A 5 0.07 -39.68 -51.16
C ASN A 5 -0.09 -38.19 -50.87
N GLU A 6 -0.21 -37.36 -51.89
CA GLU A 6 -0.46 -35.93 -51.72
C GLU A 6 -1.84 -35.66 -51.11
N LYS A 7 -2.89 -36.36 -51.55
CA LYS A 7 -4.23 -36.29 -50.94
C LYS A 7 -4.28 -36.72 -49.47
N LYS A 8 -3.54 -37.78 -49.09
CA LYS A 8 -3.41 -38.20 -47.69
C LYS A 8 -2.67 -37.18 -46.84
N LYS A 9 -1.59 -36.59 -47.37
CA LYS A 9 -0.78 -35.56 -46.70
C LYS A 9 -1.59 -34.24 -46.47
N SER A 10 -2.35 -33.82 -47.48
CA SER A 10 -3.20 -32.63 -47.37
C SER A 10 -4.38 -32.86 -46.38
N SER A 11 -4.97 -34.07 -46.36
CA SER A 11 -6.01 -34.43 -45.40
C SER A 11 -5.50 -34.47 -43.95
N LEU A 12 -4.24 -34.93 -43.75
CA LEU A 12 -3.60 -34.93 -42.43
C LEU A 12 -3.30 -33.51 -41.96
N ILE A 13 -2.77 -32.67 -42.82
CA ILE A 13 -2.50 -31.25 -42.52
C ILE A 13 -3.81 -30.54 -42.12
N LEU A 14 -4.90 -30.76 -42.88
CA LEU A 14 -6.19 -30.15 -42.59
C LEU A 14 -6.75 -30.60 -41.21
N LYS A 15 -6.55 -31.89 -40.84
CA LYS A 15 -6.94 -32.41 -39.51
C LYS A 15 -6.12 -31.74 -38.39
N ILE A 16 -4.81 -31.58 -38.57
CA ILE A 16 -3.92 -30.90 -37.63
C ILE A 16 -4.34 -29.43 -37.47
N LEU A 17 -4.59 -28.72 -38.57
CA LEU A 17 -5.05 -27.33 -38.52
C LEU A 17 -6.40 -27.17 -37.81
N LYS A 18 -7.34 -28.09 -38.05
CA LYS A 18 -8.63 -28.10 -37.33
C LYS A 18 -8.44 -28.37 -35.84
N ALA A 19 -7.59 -29.33 -35.46
CA ALA A 19 -7.29 -29.61 -34.08
C ALA A 19 -6.65 -28.40 -33.36
N LEU A 20 -5.67 -27.74 -34.00
CA LEU A 20 -5.04 -26.52 -33.50
C LEU A 20 -6.06 -25.37 -33.34
N LEU A 21 -6.94 -25.21 -34.32
CA LEU A 21 -8.00 -24.19 -34.24
C LEU A 21 -8.97 -24.45 -33.07
N ILE A 22 -9.40 -25.69 -32.90
CA ILE A 22 -10.27 -26.09 -31.77
C ILE A 22 -9.56 -25.83 -30.43
N THR A 23 -8.27 -26.21 -30.32
CA THR A 23 -7.46 -25.96 -29.11
C THR A 23 -7.37 -24.47 -28.80
N LEU A 24 -7.11 -23.64 -29.82
CA LEU A 24 -7.06 -22.17 -29.64
C LEU A 24 -8.41 -21.60 -29.17
N ILE A 25 -9.52 -22.09 -29.76
CA ILE A 25 -10.87 -21.67 -29.34
C ILE A 25 -11.13 -22.07 -27.88
N VAL A 26 -10.79 -23.29 -27.48
CA VAL A 26 -10.95 -23.75 -26.10
C VAL A 26 -10.11 -22.90 -25.14
N ILE A 27 -8.86 -22.59 -25.48
CA ILE A 27 -8.00 -21.72 -24.67
C ILE A 27 -8.63 -20.32 -24.58
N ALA A 28 -9.10 -19.75 -25.70
CA ALA A 28 -9.73 -18.43 -25.71
C ALA A 28 -10.99 -18.37 -24.85
N LEU A 29 -11.83 -19.40 -24.91
CA LEU A 29 -13.02 -19.52 -24.06
C LEU A 29 -12.67 -19.65 -22.58
N PHE A 30 -11.65 -20.43 -22.27
CA PHE A 30 -11.14 -20.55 -20.89
C PHE A 30 -10.61 -19.22 -20.35
N VAL A 31 -9.77 -18.54 -21.13
CA VAL A 31 -9.22 -17.21 -20.76
C VAL A 31 -10.36 -16.20 -20.58
N PHE A 32 -11.32 -16.18 -21.49
CA PHE A 32 -12.49 -15.30 -21.39
C PHE A 32 -13.35 -15.62 -20.16
N GLY A 33 -13.62 -16.90 -19.88
CA GLY A 33 -14.36 -17.34 -18.69
C GLY A 33 -13.63 -16.94 -17.40
N PHE A 34 -12.32 -17.16 -17.34
CA PHE A 34 -11.50 -16.77 -16.21
C PHE A 34 -11.46 -15.24 -16.03
N TYR A 35 -11.30 -14.49 -17.12
CA TYR A 35 -11.37 -13.02 -17.10
C TYR A 35 -12.71 -12.53 -16.51
N LYS A 36 -13.84 -13.10 -16.97
CA LYS A 36 -15.16 -12.75 -16.44
C LYS A 36 -15.30 -13.08 -14.95
N LEU A 37 -14.68 -14.16 -14.50
CA LEU A 37 -14.72 -14.59 -13.11
C LEU A 37 -13.98 -13.60 -12.19
N ILE A 38 -12.76 -13.20 -12.56
CA ILE A 38 -11.93 -12.29 -11.76
C ILE A 38 -12.37 -10.83 -11.83
N THR A 39 -13.13 -10.44 -12.87
CA THR A 39 -13.70 -9.08 -13.01
C THR A 39 -15.13 -8.96 -12.51
N HIS A 40 -15.75 -10.05 -12.07
CA HIS A 40 -17.12 -10.04 -11.59
C HIS A 40 -17.25 -9.26 -10.27
N GLN A 41 -18.32 -8.45 -10.18
CA GLN A 41 -18.69 -7.78 -8.93
C GLN A 41 -19.47 -8.77 -8.06
N TRP A 42 -18.78 -9.46 -7.16
CA TRP A 42 -19.39 -10.36 -6.19
C TRP A 42 -20.04 -9.57 -5.07
N GLN A 43 -21.35 -9.53 -5.02
CA GLN A 43 -22.15 -8.82 -4.03
C GLN A 43 -22.79 -9.84 -3.08
N ASP A 44 -22.03 -10.31 -2.12
CA ASP A 44 -22.56 -11.05 -0.98
C ASP A 44 -22.96 -10.03 0.10
N GLU A 45 -23.87 -10.39 0.99
CA GLU A 45 -24.12 -9.54 2.18
C GLU A 45 -22.88 -9.51 3.05
N PRO A 46 -22.46 -8.33 3.53
CA PRO A 46 -21.36 -8.23 4.50
C PRO A 46 -21.67 -9.07 5.76
N GLN A 47 -20.68 -9.79 6.25
CA GLN A 47 -20.82 -10.70 7.38
C GLN A 47 -19.85 -10.33 8.49
N THR A 48 -20.26 -10.51 9.74
CA THR A 48 -19.41 -10.38 10.90
C THR A 48 -18.89 -11.76 11.31
N TYR A 49 -17.62 -11.81 11.69
CA TYR A 49 -16.95 -13.02 12.16
C TYR A 49 -16.38 -12.78 13.56
N ASP A 50 -16.22 -13.86 14.31
CA ASP A 50 -15.48 -13.83 15.57
C ASP A 50 -13.98 -13.79 15.24
N THR A 51 -13.37 -12.62 15.37
CA THR A 51 -11.99 -12.33 14.94
C THR A 51 -11.16 -11.82 16.12
N THR A 52 -9.86 -12.07 16.09
CA THR A 52 -8.90 -11.55 17.07
C THR A 52 -8.02 -10.45 16.49
N ASN A 53 -8.16 -10.17 15.19
CA ASN A 53 -7.39 -9.16 14.50
C ASN A 53 -7.99 -7.77 14.76
N GLN A 54 -7.25 -6.93 15.46
CA GLN A 54 -7.66 -5.57 15.84
C GLN A 54 -7.81 -4.60 14.65
N TYR A 55 -7.34 -4.97 13.46
CA TYR A 55 -7.44 -4.17 12.24
C TYR A 55 -8.70 -4.50 11.43
N ILE A 56 -9.53 -5.44 11.90
CA ILE A 56 -10.87 -5.68 11.36
C ILE A 56 -11.84 -4.75 12.07
N ALA A 57 -12.44 -3.83 11.31
CA ALA A 57 -13.38 -2.85 11.82
C ALA A 57 -14.78 -3.45 12.03
N ASP A 58 -15.55 -2.85 12.92
CA ASP A 58 -16.98 -3.13 12.99
C ASP A 58 -17.66 -2.73 11.68
N LEU A 59 -18.68 -3.47 11.27
CA LEU A 59 -19.37 -3.24 10.01
C LEU A 59 -19.94 -1.81 9.93
N GLY A 60 -19.47 -1.06 8.96
CA GLY A 60 -19.83 0.35 8.74
C GLY A 60 -18.96 1.36 9.45
N ASP A 61 -17.96 0.92 10.23
CA ASP A 61 -16.98 1.80 10.89
C ASP A 61 -15.59 1.67 10.22
N THR A 62 -15.52 2.03 8.95
CA THR A 62 -14.27 1.97 8.18
C THR A 62 -13.26 2.98 8.71
N MET A 63 -12.03 2.52 8.98
CA MET A 63 -10.92 3.34 9.44
C MET A 63 -10.35 4.23 8.34
N ILE A 64 -9.89 5.42 8.71
CA ILE A 64 -9.29 6.39 7.80
C ILE A 64 -7.77 6.38 7.99
N LEU A 65 -7.04 6.03 6.93
CA LEU A 65 -5.59 6.01 6.91
C LEU A 65 -5.10 7.20 6.06
N ALA A 66 -4.43 8.17 6.71
CA ALA A 66 -3.87 9.33 6.04
C ALA A 66 -2.64 8.92 5.21
N HIS A 67 -2.82 8.75 3.89
CA HIS A 67 -1.77 8.35 2.94
C HIS A 67 -0.65 9.39 2.91
N ARG A 68 0.58 8.96 3.26
CA ARG A 68 1.76 9.84 3.42
C ARG A 68 1.47 11.05 4.31
N ALA A 69 0.71 10.80 5.41
CA ALA A 69 0.21 11.80 6.34
C ALA A 69 -0.68 12.89 5.68
N GLY A 70 -1.48 12.53 4.67
CA GLY A 70 -2.42 13.46 4.02
C GLY A 70 -1.79 14.32 2.93
N ARG A 71 -1.09 13.71 2.00
CA ARG A 71 -0.22 14.36 0.99
C ARG A 71 -0.90 15.39 0.09
N ARG A 72 -2.22 15.43 -0.01
CA ARG A 72 -2.94 16.49 -0.74
C ARG A 72 -3.19 17.72 0.08
N LEU A 73 -3.16 17.61 1.41
CA LEU A 73 -3.36 18.72 2.33
C LEU A 73 -2.03 19.37 2.72
N PHE A 74 -0.96 18.55 2.79
CA PHE A 74 0.35 18.95 3.30
C PHE A 74 1.49 18.33 2.49
N PRO A 75 2.71 18.90 2.51
CA PRO A 75 3.88 18.29 1.90
C PRO A 75 4.17 16.90 2.48
N GLN A 76 4.16 15.86 1.63
CA GLN A 76 4.36 14.47 2.05
C GLN A 76 5.71 14.24 2.74
N GLY A 77 5.75 13.34 3.70
CA GLY A 77 6.99 12.92 4.36
C GLY A 77 7.64 14.00 5.22
N THR A 78 6.87 14.99 5.67
CA THR A 78 7.34 16.10 6.50
C THR A 78 6.62 16.12 7.86
N MET A 79 7.24 16.72 8.87
CA MET A 79 6.59 16.95 10.16
C MET A 79 5.36 17.83 10.03
N MET A 80 5.37 18.77 9.06
CA MET A 80 4.22 19.64 8.77
C MET A 80 2.96 18.84 8.43
N ALA A 81 3.10 17.71 7.72
CA ALA A 81 1.97 16.85 7.38
C ALA A 81 1.36 16.17 8.62
N PHE A 82 2.20 15.62 9.49
CA PHE A 82 1.73 15.03 10.76
C PHE A 82 1.09 16.08 11.67
N GLU A 83 1.76 17.23 11.88
CA GLU A 83 1.23 18.35 12.65
C GLU A 83 -0.12 18.82 12.12
N GLY A 84 -0.25 18.94 10.79
CA GLY A 84 -1.46 19.39 10.14
C GLY A 84 -2.64 18.45 10.36
N CYS A 85 -2.43 17.14 10.24
CA CYS A 85 -3.48 16.15 10.51
C CYS A 85 -3.83 16.04 12.00
N ILE A 86 -2.85 16.09 12.90
CA ILE A 86 -3.07 16.00 14.35
C ILE A 86 -3.81 17.21 14.89
N ASN A 87 -3.46 18.41 14.43
CA ASN A 87 -4.05 19.67 14.90
C ASN A 87 -5.34 20.06 14.14
N ALA A 88 -5.81 19.23 13.20
CA ALA A 88 -7.05 19.50 12.48
C ALA A 88 -8.25 19.49 13.44
N GLU A 89 -9.03 20.59 13.44
CA GLU A 89 -10.26 20.69 14.25
C GLU A 89 -11.48 20.07 13.56
N THR A 90 -11.42 19.90 12.24
CA THR A 90 -12.55 19.51 11.38
C THR A 90 -12.59 18.04 11.03
N PHE A 91 -11.48 17.34 11.14
CA PHE A 91 -11.40 15.91 10.85
C PHE A 91 -10.44 15.18 11.78
N LYS A 92 -10.51 13.84 11.77
CA LYS A 92 -9.57 12.95 12.44
C LYS A 92 -9.19 11.83 11.50
N THR A 93 -7.99 11.30 11.69
CA THR A 93 -7.54 10.07 11.06
C THR A 93 -7.32 9.00 12.14
N ASP A 94 -7.52 7.73 11.80
CA ASP A 94 -7.28 6.61 12.71
C ASP A 94 -5.83 6.12 12.58
N PHE A 95 -5.25 6.26 11.39
CA PHE A 95 -3.89 5.84 11.08
C PHE A 95 -3.11 6.95 10.39
N PHE A 96 -1.79 6.92 10.61
CA PHE A 96 -0.81 7.50 9.68
C PHE A 96 -0.20 6.42 8.83
N GLU A 97 -0.30 6.57 7.51
CA GLU A 97 0.40 5.73 6.55
C GLU A 97 1.59 6.54 5.99
N PHE A 98 2.77 5.91 5.94
CA PHE A 98 3.96 6.49 5.34
C PHE A 98 5.00 5.44 4.95
N ASP A 99 5.91 5.86 4.07
CA ASP A 99 6.95 5.03 3.49
C ASP A 99 8.31 5.38 4.10
N VAL A 100 9.20 4.39 4.21
CA VAL A 100 10.54 4.61 4.77
C VAL A 100 11.65 4.09 3.85
N ARG A 101 12.79 4.81 3.88
CA ARG A 101 14.04 4.43 3.21
C ARG A 101 15.24 4.67 4.12
N VAL A 102 16.27 3.84 3.93
CA VAL A 102 17.52 3.91 4.70
C VAL A 102 18.45 4.95 4.10
N THR A 103 19.07 5.77 4.94
CA THR A 103 20.20 6.65 4.57
C THR A 103 21.55 5.92 4.70
N LYS A 104 22.62 6.54 4.21
CA LYS A 104 23.99 6.01 4.28
C LYS A 104 24.47 5.73 5.70
N ASP A 105 23.96 6.47 6.67
CA ASP A 105 24.29 6.38 8.12
C ASP A 105 23.20 5.66 8.92
N ASP A 106 22.45 4.76 8.26
CA ASP A 106 21.45 3.90 8.90
C ASP A 106 20.35 4.67 9.64
N LYS A 107 19.84 5.77 9.06
CA LYS A 107 18.61 6.40 9.51
C LYS A 107 17.47 6.04 8.58
N LEU A 108 16.27 5.80 9.13
CA LEU A 108 15.05 5.68 8.33
C LEU A 108 14.44 7.05 8.12
N ILE A 109 14.50 7.58 6.90
CA ILE A 109 13.78 8.79 6.51
C ILE A 109 12.43 8.43 5.90
N ILE A 110 11.46 9.35 6.04
CA ILE A 110 10.15 9.20 5.43
C ILE A 110 10.22 9.64 3.97
N LEU A 111 10.15 8.68 3.05
CA LEU A 111 10.25 8.91 1.62
C LEU A 111 9.63 7.75 0.83
N HIS A 112 8.67 8.08 -0.05
CA HIS A 112 8.06 7.09 -0.94
C HIS A 112 8.93 6.79 -2.17
N ASP A 113 9.36 7.83 -2.89
CA ASP A 113 10.03 7.71 -4.17
C ASP A 113 11.45 7.14 -3.99
N ASP A 114 12.03 6.61 -5.06
CA ASP A 114 13.39 6.05 -5.00
C ASP A 114 14.43 7.13 -4.73
N THR A 115 14.18 8.33 -5.22
CA THR A 115 15.05 9.49 -5.10
C THR A 115 14.34 10.68 -4.45
N LEU A 116 15.10 11.66 -4.02
CA LEU A 116 14.62 12.92 -3.47
C LEU A 116 14.32 13.98 -4.55
N ASP A 117 14.53 13.66 -5.82
CA ASP A 117 14.54 14.61 -6.94
C ASP A 117 13.21 15.31 -7.16
N GLU A 118 12.08 14.58 -7.09
CA GLU A 118 10.76 15.11 -7.40
C GLU A 118 9.94 15.56 -6.19
N VAL A 119 10.50 15.38 -4.98
CA VAL A 119 9.84 15.74 -3.73
C VAL A 119 10.57 16.85 -2.97
N SER A 120 11.76 17.23 -3.45
CA SER A 120 12.60 18.24 -2.80
C SER A 120 13.45 19.01 -3.79
N ASN A 121 14.19 20.02 -3.29
CA ASN A 121 15.18 20.74 -4.06
C ASN A 121 16.54 20.00 -4.19
N ALA A 122 16.58 18.68 -4.03
CA ALA A 122 17.80 17.88 -3.98
C ALA A 122 18.69 18.04 -5.21
N VAL A 123 18.11 18.02 -6.42
CA VAL A 123 18.84 18.19 -7.69
C VAL A 123 19.61 19.51 -7.73
N GLU A 124 18.96 20.60 -7.30
CA GLU A 124 19.62 21.91 -7.23
C GLU A 124 20.68 21.94 -6.12
N TYR A 125 20.36 21.39 -4.95
CA TYR A 125 21.21 21.43 -3.76
C TYR A 125 22.52 20.67 -3.96
N PHE A 126 22.46 19.47 -4.53
CA PHE A 126 23.64 18.63 -4.77
C PHE A 126 24.26 18.81 -6.16
N GLY A 127 23.54 19.44 -7.10
CA GLY A 127 24.02 19.64 -8.48
C GLY A 127 24.04 18.34 -9.31
N VAL A 128 23.33 17.31 -8.90
CA VAL A 128 23.21 16.01 -9.57
C VAL A 128 21.76 15.54 -9.59
N THR A 129 21.41 14.65 -10.50
CA THR A 129 20.13 13.90 -10.52
C THR A 129 20.33 12.54 -9.87
N ASP A 130 19.21 11.85 -9.63
CA ASP A 130 19.19 10.53 -9.00
C ASP A 130 19.82 10.58 -7.58
N VAL A 131 19.31 11.50 -6.75
CA VAL A 131 19.73 11.66 -5.35
C VAL A 131 19.07 10.56 -4.52
N TYR A 132 19.74 9.41 -4.39
CA TYR A 132 19.28 8.29 -3.58
C TYR A 132 19.59 8.51 -2.10
N PRO A 133 18.67 8.23 -1.16
CA PRO A 133 18.91 8.40 0.27
C PRO A 133 20.12 7.63 0.80
N GLU A 134 20.34 6.42 0.33
CA GLU A 134 21.42 5.54 0.74
C GLU A 134 22.84 6.03 0.38
N ASP A 135 22.95 7.02 -0.50
CA ASP A 135 24.23 7.62 -0.88
C ASP A 135 24.66 8.77 0.05
N TYR A 136 23.73 9.27 0.87
CA TYR A 136 23.94 10.44 1.73
C TYR A 136 23.62 10.15 3.19
N THR A 137 24.30 10.83 4.11
CA THR A 137 23.97 10.82 5.53
C THR A 137 22.70 11.66 5.79
N TYR A 138 22.01 11.39 6.89
CA TYR A 138 20.85 12.19 7.30
C TYR A 138 21.20 13.69 7.45
N ASP A 139 22.36 14.00 8.01
CA ASP A 139 22.81 15.39 8.18
C ASP A 139 23.00 16.12 6.85
N GLU A 140 23.48 15.43 5.79
CA GLU A 140 23.59 15.98 4.45
C GLU A 140 22.20 16.25 3.84
N LEU A 141 21.22 15.34 4.07
CA LEU A 141 19.87 15.45 3.54
C LEU A 141 18.98 16.43 4.32
N TYR A 142 19.26 16.66 5.60
CA TYR A 142 18.40 17.43 6.50
C TYR A 142 18.05 18.83 5.98
N ASN A 143 18.95 19.47 5.25
CA ASN A 143 18.81 20.84 4.77
C ASN A 143 17.97 20.97 3.48
N LEU A 144 17.42 19.88 2.97
CA LEU A 144 16.56 19.91 1.80
C LEU A 144 15.18 20.48 2.12
N ASN A 145 14.59 21.18 1.14
CA ASN A 145 13.21 21.63 1.17
C ASN A 145 12.30 20.53 0.62
N MET A 146 11.61 19.80 1.49
CA MET A 146 10.67 18.72 1.11
C MET A 146 9.32 19.24 0.62
N GLY A 147 9.10 20.56 0.67
CA GLY A 147 7.89 21.20 0.13
C GLY A 147 8.07 21.83 -1.26
N GLU A 148 9.25 21.68 -1.89
CA GLU A 148 9.62 22.36 -3.14
C GLU A 148 8.54 22.26 -4.23
N PHE A 149 7.96 21.10 -4.42
CA PHE A 149 6.99 20.81 -5.48
C PHE A 149 5.57 20.56 -4.95
N PHE A 150 5.34 20.79 -3.66
CA PHE A 150 4.00 20.68 -3.11
C PHE A 150 3.07 21.73 -3.71
N LYS A 151 1.86 21.29 -4.11
CA LYS A 151 0.79 22.14 -4.60
C LYS A 151 -0.37 22.08 -3.62
N ASP A 152 -0.79 23.25 -3.18
CA ASP A 152 -2.00 23.39 -2.37
C ASP A 152 -3.30 23.20 -3.19
N ALA A 153 -4.45 23.38 -2.55
CA ALA A 153 -5.76 23.21 -3.18
C ALA A 153 -6.02 24.18 -4.35
N ASP A 154 -5.38 25.35 -4.35
CA ASP A 154 -5.46 26.35 -5.42
C ASP A 154 -4.44 26.11 -6.53
N GLY A 155 -3.55 25.10 -6.36
CA GLY A 155 -2.49 24.75 -7.30
C GLY A 155 -1.23 25.60 -7.17
N GLU A 156 -1.15 26.44 -6.13
CA GLU A 156 0.01 27.25 -5.81
C GLU A 156 1.10 26.39 -5.14
N MET A 157 2.35 26.82 -5.24
CA MET A 157 3.51 26.17 -4.63
C MET A 157 4.09 27.04 -3.51
N PRO A 158 3.46 27.08 -2.32
CA PRO A 158 3.78 28.04 -1.27
C PRO A 158 5.19 27.90 -0.70
N TYR A 159 5.84 26.77 -0.89
CA TYR A 159 7.17 26.46 -0.36
C TYR A 159 8.25 26.41 -1.44
N ASN A 160 7.89 26.62 -2.71
CA ASN A 160 8.84 26.60 -3.81
C ASN A 160 9.88 27.72 -3.64
N GLY A 161 11.16 27.38 -3.83
CA GLY A 161 12.24 28.35 -3.79
C GLY A 161 12.73 28.71 -2.39
N LEU A 162 12.19 28.17 -1.30
CA LEU A 162 12.73 28.36 0.04
C LEU A 162 14.10 27.69 0.16
N ARG A 163 15.09 28.40 0.73
CA ARG A 163 16.47 27.93 0.85
C ARG A 163 17.08 28.24 2.22
N GLY A 164 17.98 27.39 2.71
CA GLY A 164 18.73 27.60 3.94
C GLY A 164 17.83 27.83 5.15
N ASP A 165 17.98 28.98 5.81
CA ASP A 165 17.20 29.34 7.02
C ASP A 165 15.75 29.73 6.73
N GLU A 166 15.38 29.93 5.47
CA GLU A 166 13.99 30.17 5.08
C GLU A 166 13.14 28.89 5.09
N ILE A 167 13.77 27.71 5.06
CA ILE A 167 13.08 26.43 5.12
C ILE A 167 12.66 26.17 6.58
N PRO A 168 11.34 26.10 6.89
CA PRO A 168 10.89 25.74 8.24
C PRO A 168 11.40 24.37 8.66
N ASP A 169 11.70 24.18 9.94
CA ASP A 169 12.20 22.90 10.46
C ASP A 169 11.25 21.73 10.19
N ASN A 170 9.95 21.98 10.27
CA ASN A 170 8.92 20.97 10.01
C ASN A 170 8.71 20.64 8.52
N LEU A 171 9.44 21.29 7.61
CA LEU A 171 9.43 21.07 6.17
C LEU A 171 10.72 20.37 5.65
N ARG A 172 11.63 20.07 6.55
CA ARG A 172 12.90 19.39 6.25
C ARG A 172 12.73 17.87 6.18
N VAL A 173 13.78 17.16 5.72
CA VAL A 173 13.79 15.70 5.71
C VAL A 173 13.56 15.16 7.13
N LEU A 174 12.58 14.27 7.25
CA LEU A 174 12.09 13.74 8.51
C LEU A 174 12.46 12.27 8.68
N THR A 175 12.95 11.89 9.86
CA THR A 175 13.12 10.47 10.20
C THR A 175 11.84 9.87 10.78
N ALA A 176 11.64 8.55 10.55
CA ALA A 176 10.51 7.81 11.13
C ALA A 176 10.50 7.90 12.66
N GLU A 177 11.65 7.78 13.32
CA GLU A 177 11.79 7.90 14.78
C GLU A 177 11.29 9.26 15.30
N LYS A 178 11.66 10.37 14.62
CA LYS A 178 11.18 11.71 15.01
C LYS A 178 9.68 11.88 14.80
N ALA A 179 9.15 11.36 13.65
CA ALA A 179 7.72 11.42 13.37
C ALA A 179 6.93 10.65 14.44
N LEU A 180 7.28 9.40 14.70
CA LEU A 180 6.63 8.56 15.70
C LEU A 180 6.71 9.19 17.10
N SER A 181 7.88 9.67 17.50
CA SER A 181 8.05 10.37 18.80
C SER A 181 7.13 11.58 18.95
N TYR A 182 6.97 12.36 17.89
CA TYR A 182 6.09 13.52 17.90
C TYR A 182 4.63 13.12 18.01
N VAL A 183 4.18 12.18 17.18
CA VAL A 183 2.79 11.71 17.12
C VAL A 183 2.38 11.09 18.46
N GLU A 184 3.20 10.20 19.03
CA GLU A 184 2.95 9.55 20.34
C GLU A 184 2.97 10.55 21.50
N GLY A 185 3.70 11.65 21.38
CA GLY A 185 3.64 12.77 22.33
C GLY A 185 2.32 13.54 22.29
N CYS A 186 1.54 13.42 21.24
CA CYS A 186 0.25 14.10 21.08
C CYS A 186 -0.94 13.22 21.43
N SER A 187 -1.03 12.02 20.86
CA SER A 187 -2.12 11.05 21.07
C SER A 187 -1.72 9.67 20.54
N GLU A 188 -2.49 8.65 20.91
CA GLU A 188 -2.34 7.31 20.37
C GLU A 188 -2.94 7.20 18.97
N TYR A 189 -2.14 6.66 18.02
CA TYR A 189 -2.55 6.37 16.64
C TYR A 189 -2.11 4.96 16.28
N TYR A 190 -2.72 4.42 15.22
CA TYR A 190 -2.20 3.28 14.49
C TYR A 190 -1.33 3.75 13.32
N TYR A 191 -0.47 2.85 12.83
CA TYR A 191 0.44 3.17 11.73
C TYR A 191 0.45 2.07 10.69
N SER A 192 0.61 2.46 9.42
CA SER A 192 0.96 1.58 8.32
C SER A 192 2.27 2.08 7.73
N ILE A 193 3.35 1.33 7.90
CA ILE A 193 4.70 1.76 7.49
C ILE A 193 5.21 0.84 6.40
N GLU A 194 5.43 1.40 5.19
CA GLU A 194 5.95 0.64 4.07
C GLU A 194 7.47 0.76 3.94
N ILE A 195 8.18 -0.38 3.96
CA ILE A 195 9.61 -0.46 3.64
C ILE A 195 9.76 -0.50 2.12
N LYS A 196 10.34 0.56 1.55
CA LYS A 196 10.54 0.73 0.09
C LYS A 196 11.82 0.08 -0.42
N ASN A 197 12.85 0.01 0.40
CA ASN A 197 14.11 -0.64 0.04
C ASN A 197 13.90 -2.15 -0.20
N SER A 198 14.76 -2.76 -1.01
CA SER A 198 14.81 -4.20 -1.28
C SER A 198 16.17 -4.80 -0.95
N GLY A 199 16.28 -6.14 -0.99
CA GLY A 199 17.53 -6.84 -0.75
C GLY A 199 18.15 -6.48 0.60
N TYR A 200 19.48 -6.26 0.63
CA TYR A 200 20.21 -5.94 1.85
C TYR A 200 19.70 -4.67 2.56
N LEU A 201 19.41 -3.61 1.80
CA LEU A 201 18.88 -2.36 2.38
C LEU A 201 17.47 -2.55 2.94
N GLY A 202 16.67 -3.41 2.31
CA GLY A 202 15.33 -3.75 2.81
C GLY A 202 15.39 -4.52 4.13
N ALA A 203 16.28 -5.50 4.26
CA ALA A 203 16.52 -6.20 5.52
C ALA A 203 17.05 -5.23 6.61
N ARG A 204 17.99 -4.34 6.22
CA ARG A 204 18.52 -3.33 7.14
C ARG A 204 17.44 -2.35 7.61
N ALA A 205 16.54 -1.93 6.70
CA ALA A 205 15.38 -1.09 7.06
C ALA A 205 14.45 -1.80 8.04
N ALA A 206 14.22 -3.11 7.85
CA ALA A 206 13.41 -3.93 8.74
C ALA A 206 14.01 -3.99 10.16
N ASP A 207 15.32 -4.22 10.28
CA ASP A 207 16.02 -4.25 11.56
C ASP A 207 15.88 -2.91 12.32
N ILE A 208 16.18 -1.80 11.63
CA ILE A 208 16.11 -0.46 12.23
C ILE A 208 14.67 -0.11 12.63
N LEU A 209 13.69 -0.45 11.76
CA LEU A 209 12.29 -0.18 12.06
C LEU A 209 11.82 -0.98 13.28
N TYR A 210 12.17 -2.28 13.35
CA TYR A 210 11.82 -3.11 14.50
C TYR A 210 12.40 -2.56 15.81
N ASP A 211 13.67 -2.15 15.81
CA ASP A 211 14.32 -1.55 16.98
C ASP A 211 13.56 -0.29 17.43
N ILE A 212 13.24 0.63 16.50
CA ILE A 212 12.47 1.85 16.80
C ILE A 212 11.10 1.50 17.41
N LEU A 213 10.37 0.60 16.78
CA LEU A 213 9.03 0.21 17.23
C LEU A 213 9.04 -0.49 18.59
N SER A 214 10.02 -1.35 18.83
CA SER A 214 10.22 -2.06 20.10
C SER A 214 10.56 -1.08 21.23
N ASP A 215 11.51 -0.16 21.01
CA ASP A 215 11.92 0.84 22.00
C ASP A 215 10.76 1.79 22.38
N MET A 216 9.85 2.04 21.43
CA MET A 216 8.68 2.90 21.65
C MET A 216 7.42 2.15 22.11
N ASN A 217 7.47 0.81 22.24
CA ASN A 217 6.32 -0.06 22.55
C ASN A 217 5.18 0.08 21.53
N LEU A 218 5.51 0.09 20.25
CA LEU A 218 4.56 0.28 19.13
C LEU A 218 4.28 -0.99 18.33
N LEU A 219 4.88 -2.13 18.67
CA LEU A 219 4.77 -3.36 17.88
C LEU A 219 3.33 -3.83 17.68
N ASP A 220 2.44 -3.54 18.61
CA ASP A 220 1.02 -3.90 18.56
C ASP A 220 0.13 -2.88 17.81
N ARG A 221 0.67 -1.72 17.41
CA ARG A 221 -0.08 -0.66 16.75
C ARG A 221 0.43 -0.32 15.34
N VAL A 222 1.33 -1.13 14.79
CA VAL A 222 1.95 -0.88 13.48
C VAL A 222 1.73 -2.08 12.55
N ILE A 223 1.26 -1.78 11.34
CA ILE A 223 1.28 -2.70 10.22
C ILE A 223 2.52 -2.40 9.38
N VAL A 224 3.44 -3.36 9.27
CA VAL A 224 4.61 -3.22 8.40
C VAL A 224 4.27 -3.78 7.01
N ALA A 225 4.49 -2.98 5.98
CA ALA A 225 4.22 -3.35 4.60
C ALA A 225 5.49 -3.32 3.74
N SER A 226 5.52 -4.11 2.68
CA SER A 226 6.47 -3.97 1.58
C SER A 226 5.95 -4.67 0.33
N PHE A 227 6.18 -4.09 -0.86
CA PHE A 227 5.99 -4.78 -2.13
C PHE A 227 7.12 -5.76 -2.46
N ASN A 228 8.24 -5.66 -1.75
CA ASN A 228 9.41 -6.51 -1.96
C ASN A 228 9.25 -7.83 -1.17
N LYS A 229 9.08 -8.91 -1.89
CA LYS A 229 8.89 -10.25 -1.29
C LYS A 229 10.02 -10.63 -0.33
N ASP A 230 11.26 -10.32 -0.67
CA ASP A 230 12.44 -10.61 0.14
C ASP A 230 12.38 -9.92 1.52
N VAL A 231 11.87 -8.69 1.57
CA VAL A 231 11.65 -7.95 2.83
C VAL A 231 10.56 -8.63 3.66
N ILE A 232 9.43 -8.99 3.05
CA ILE A 232 8.33 -9.67 3.75
C ILE A 232 8.78 -11.01 4.33
N LEU A 233 9.54 -11.80 3.56
CA LEU A 233 10.07 -13.07 4.05
C LEU A 233 11.10 -12.87 5.18
N TYR A 234 11.90 -11.80 5.10
CA TYR A 234 12.83 -11.44 6.16
C TYR A 234 12.09 -11.07 7.47
N LEU A 235 11.03 -10.26 7.37
CA LEU A 235 10.17 -9.91 8.50
C LEU A 235 9.52 -11.16 9.12
N GLU A 236 8.97 -12.05 8.31
CA GLU A 236 8.32 -13.28 8.78
C GLU A 236 9.31 -14.20 9.53
N GLU A 237 10.57 -14.29 9.09
CA GLU A 237 11.59 -15.12 9.70
C GLU A 237 12.18 -14.53 10.99
N ASN A 238 12.40 -13.20 11.02
CA ASN A 238 13.14 -12.55 12.10
C ASN A 238 12.26 -11.83 13.12
N TYR A 239 11.07 -11.36 12.70
CA TYR A 239 10.17 -10.53 13.50
C TYR A 239 8.71 -11.01 13.38
N PRO A 240 8.42 -12.29 13.75
CA PRO A 240 7.10 -12.90 13.57
C PRO A 240 6.00 -12.34 14.48
N ASP A 241 6.33 -11.47 15.40
CA ASP A 241 5.43 -10.73 16.29
C ASP A 241 4.93 -9.41 15.71
N LEU A 242 5.48 -8.96 14.57
CA LEU A 242 4.98 -7.80 13.86
C LEU A 242 3.72 -8.13 13.05
N TYR A 243 2.71 -7.29 13.14
CA TYR A 243 1.62 -7.27 12.18
C TYR A 243 2.14 -6.82 10.82
N ARG A 244 1.79 -7.55 9.77
CA ARG A 244 2.25 -7.22 8.43
C ARG A 244 1.15 -7.27 7.37
N SER A 245 1.37 -6.52 6.31
CA SER A 245 0.55 -6.58 5.10
C SER A 245 0.98 -7.74 4.19
N ALA A 246 0.04 -8.21 3.36
CA ALA A 246 0.29 -9.17 2.30
C ALA A 246 1.16 -8.56 1.19
N TYR A 247 2.17 -9.30 0.70
CA TYR A 247 2.79 -8.93 -0.58
C TYR A 247 1.97 -9.45 -1.78
N ASN A 248 2.31 -9.00 -2.99
CA ASN A 248 1.50 -9.21 -4.20
C ASN A 248 1.03 -10.66 -4.44
N MET A 249 1.89 -11.67 -4.21
CA MET A 249 1.52 -13.08 -4.47
C MET A 249 0.62 -13.64 -3.37
N GLU A 250 0.76 -13.19 -2.13
CA GLU A 250 -0.14 -13.54 -1.03
C GLU A 250 -1.53 -12.96 -1.28
N ALA A 251 -1.58 -11.67 -1.67
CA ALA A 251 -2.83 -10.99 -2.04
C ALA A 251 -3.55 -11.70 -3.20
N ALA A 252 -2.81 -12.08 -4.24
CA ALA A 252 -3.35 -12.84 -5.36
C ALA A 252 -3.85 -14.23 -4.92
N GLY A 253 -3.13 -14.90 -4.02
CA GLY A 253 -3.52 -16.19 -3.46
C GLY A 253 -4.83 -16.11 -2.69
N LEU A 254 -4.95 -15.17 -1.74
CA LEU A 254 -6.17 -14.95 -0.97
C LEU A 254 -7.35 -14.59 -1.88
N PHE A 255 -7.13 -13.73 -2.89
CA PHE A 255 -8.16 -13.37 -3.86
C PHE A 255 -8.68 -14.61 -4.62
N ILE A 256 -7.79 -15.46 -5.14
CA ILE A 256 -8.18 -16.70 -5.84
C ILE A 256 -8.93 -17.64 -4.89
N ASP A 257 -8.42 -17.83 -3.69
CA ASP A 257 -9.06 -18.67 -2.67
C ASP A 257 -10.48 -18.16 -2.34
N SER A 258 -10.67 -16.85 -2.27
CA SER A 258 -11.97 -16.21 -2.03
C SER A 258 -12.98 -16.49 -3.17
N ILE A 259 -12.54 -16.43 -4.43
CA ILE A 259 -13.39 -16.70 -5.60
C ILE A 259 -13.94 -18.14 -5.54
N PHE A 260 -13.07 -19.10 -5.21
CA PHE A 260 -13.41 -20.53 -5.22
C PHE A 260 -13.88 -21.06 -3.86
N ASN A 261 -13.97 -20.19 -2.82
CA ASN A 261 -14.28 -20.56 -1.43
C ASN A 261 -13.41 -21.73 -0.93
N ILE A 262 -12.11 -21.66 -1.14
CA ILE A 262 -11.17 -22.70 -0.72
C ILE A 262 -11.00 -22.62 0.80
N ASP A 263 -11.37 -23.69 1.51
CA ASP A 263 -11.13 -23.74 2.95
C ASP A 263 -9.63 -23.91 3.23
N ARG A 264 -9.09 -23.02 4.04
CA ARG A 264 -7.72 -23.06 4.51
C ARG A 264 -7.71 -23.36 6.01
N PRO A 265 -6.70 -24.06 6.53
CA PRO A 265 -6.57 -24.27 7.96
C PRO A 265 -6.27 -22.95 8.67
N ASP A 266 -6.64 -22.84 9.95
CA ASP A 266 -6.34 -21.68 10.77
C ASP A 266 -4.85 -21.33 10.75
N GLY A 267 -4.52 -20.04 10.62
CA GLY A 267 -3.15 -19.54 10.52
C GLY A 267 -2.44 -19.89 9.20
N TYR A 268 -3.17 -20.27 8.16
CA TYR A 268 -2.60 -20.46 6.82
C TYR A 268 -2.04 -19.16 6.25
N TYR A 269 -2.80 -18.06 6.34
CA TYR A 269 -2.31 -16.74 5.97
C TYR A 269 -1.43 -16.20 7.09
N LYS A 270 -0.21 -15.76 6.71
CA LYS A 270 0.81 -15.27 7.64
C LYS A 270 0.86 -13.75 7.74
N PHE A 271 -0.11 -13.09 7.12
CA PHE A 271 -0.29 -11.65 7.16
C PHE A 271 -1.63 -11.30 7.80
N ASP A 272 -1.68 -10.12 8.37
CA ASP A 272 -2.83 -9.65 9.16
C ASP A 272 -3.74 -8.75 8.34
N VAL A 273 -3.16 -8.06 7.33
CA VAL A 273 -3.88 -7.07 6.55
C VAL A 273 -3.63 -7.27 5.06
N LEU A 274 -4.70 -7.23 4.28
CA LEU A 274 -4.67 -7.16 2.83
C LEU A 274 -4.80 -5.69 2.39
N GLN A 275 -3.72 -5.07 1.91
CA GLN A 275 -3.74 -3.70 1.40
C GLN A 275 -3.69 -3.71 -0.13
N VAL A 276 -4.82 -3.44 -0.79
CA VAL A 276 -4.96 -3.60 -2.25
C VAL A 276 -5.76 -2.48 -2.89
N PRO A 277 -5.54 -2.19 -4.20
CA PRO A 277 -6.47 -1.36 -4.95
C PRO A 277 -7.75 -2.16 -5.27
N PRO A 278 -8.95 -1.55 -5.18
CA PRO A 278 -10.19 -2.30 -5.36
C PRO A 278 -10.44 -2.77 -6.81
N ASP A 279 -10.01 -1.98 -7.80
CA ASP A 279 -10.32 -2.17 -9.23
C ASP A 279 -9.16 -1.83 -10.16
N LYS A 280 -7.94 -1.81 -9.63
CA LYS A 280 -6.73 -1.62 -10.42
C LYS A 280 -6.27 -2.95 -11.00
N TYR A 281 -5.61 -2.93 -12.17
CA TYR A 281 -5.18 -4.14 -12.88
C TYR A 281 -6.38 -4.90 -13.53
N ILE A 282 -6.31 -6.23 -13.57
CA ILE A 282 -7.27 -7.09 -14.28
C ILE A 282 -8.38 -7.61 -13.35
N ALA A 283 -8.15 -7.57 -12.02
CA ALA A 283 -9.05 -8.18 -11.04
C ALA A 283 -9.88 -7.13 -10.31
N ASN A 284 -11.14 -7.45 -10.01
CA ASN A 284 -11.99 -6.66 -9.14
C ASN A 284 -11.87 -7.20 -7.70
N MET A 285 -11.04 -6.53 -6.89
CA MET A 285 -10.85 -6.86 -5.48
C MET A 285 -11.79 -6.10 -4.54
N GLY A 286 -12.50 -5.06 -5.03
CA GLY A 286 -13.49 -4.31 -4.25
C GLY A 286 -14.82 -5.06 -4.17
N THR A 287 -14.87 -6.20 -3.48
CA THR A 287 -16.06 -7.05 -3.38
C THR A 287 -16.29 -7.53 -1.95
N SER A 288 -17.55 -7.58 -1.51
CA SER A 288 -17.93 -8.13 -0.21
C SER A 288 -17.53 -9.61 -0.07
N LYS A 289 -17.49 -10.36 -1.16
CA LYS A 289 -17.02 -11.75 -1.15
C LYS A 289 -15.55 -11.87 -0.70
N LEU A 290 -14.66 -11.00 -1.22
CA LEU A 290 -13.26 -10.99 -0.81
C LEU A 290 -13.15 -10.62 0.68
N ILE A 291 -13.85 -9.57 1.10
CA ILE A 291 -13.83 -9.09 2.49
C ILE A 291 -14.34 -10.17 3.44
N ASN A 292 -15.51 -10.76 3.17
CA ASN A 292 -16.05 -11.84 3.98
C ASN A 292 -15.08 -13.03 4.09
N TYR A 293 -14.41 -13.37 2.98
CA TYR A 293 -13.43 -14.46 2.99
C TYR A 293 -12.17 -14.09 3.81
N ALA A 294 -11.69 -12.85 3.68
CA ALA A 294 -10.56 -12.34 4.46
C ALA A 294 -10.88 -12.36 5.96
N HIS A 295 -12.04 -11.80 6.37
CA HIS A 295 -12.50 -11.77 7.77
C HIS A 295 -12.66 -13.18 8.35
N LYS A 296 -13.25 -14.14 7.60
CA LYS A 296 -13.32 -15.56 7.99
C LYS A 296 -11.95 -16.14 8.34
N ASN A 297 -10.90 -15.63 7.71
CA ASN A 297 -9.51 -16.07 7.91
C ASN A 297 -8.70 -15.10 8.79
N ASN A 298 -9.37 -14.23 9.56
CA ASN A 298 -8.75 -13.27 10.48
C ASN A 298 -7.81 -12.26 9.79
N VAL A 299 -8.12 -11.85 8.56
CA VAL A 299 -7.36 -10.88 7.75
C VAL A 299 -8.23 -9.64 7.51
N ALA A 300 -7.71 -8.45 7.85
CA ALA A 300 -8.35 -7.17 7.56
C ALA A 300 -8.13 -6.76 6.09
N VAL A 301 -9.00 -5.90 5.54
CA VAL A 301 -8.91 -5.41 4.16
C VAL A 301 -8.91 -3.90 4.12
N HIS A 302 -7.77 -3.31 3.73
CA HIS A 302 -7.61 -1.88 3.49
C HIS A 302 -7.47 -1.59 2.00
N TYR A 303 -8.10 -0.53 1.52
CA TYR A 303 -8.06 -0.15 0.12
C TYR A 303 -7.30 1.15 -0.13
N TRP A 304 -6.41 1.16 -1.13
CA TRP A 304 -5.58 2.30 -1.52
C TRP A 304 -5.60 2.58 -3.02
N THR A 305 -5.30 3.77 -3.50
CA THR A 305 -5.46 5.05 -2.82
C THR A 305 -6.81 5.59 -3.24
N ILE A 306 -7.72 5.79 -2.31
CA ILE A 306 -9.13 6.13 -2.61
C ILE A 306 -9.35 7.61 -2.30
N ASN A 307 -9.60 8.39 -3.35
CA ASN A 307 -9.86 9.83 -3.28
C ASN A 307 -11.23 10.22 -3.86
N ASP A 308 -12.08 9.24 -4.12
CA ASP A 308 -13.43 9.42 -4.64
C ASP A 308 -14.47 9.06 -3.56
N THR A 309 -15.36 9.99 -3.26
CA THR A 309 -16.33 9.85 -2.16
C THR A 309 -17.35 8.73 -2.40
N ASP A 310 -17.83 8.56 -3.65
CA ASP A 310 -18.75 7.48 -3.98
C ASP A 310 -18.07 6.12 -3.80
N LYS A 311 -16.78 6.05 -4.15
CA LYS A 311 -15.98 4.85 -3.93
C LYS A 311 -15.72 4.57 -2.45
N MET A 312 -15.48 5.60 -1.63
CA MET A 312 -15.36 5.47 -0.18
C MET A 312 -16.63 4.87 0.42
N LEU A 313 -17.80 5.45 0.12
CA LEU A 313 -19.09 4.96 0.58
C LEU A 313 -19.40 3.54 0.10
N PHE A 314 -19.07 3.24 -1.16
CA PHE A 314 -19.24 1.89 -1.71
C PHE A 314 -18.38 0.89 -0.93
N LEU A 315 -17.09 1.16 -0.72
CA LEU A 315 -16.18 0.25 -0.01
C LEU A 315 -16.60 0.06 1.46
N GLN A 316 -17.04 1.13 2.14
CA GLN A 316 -17.63 1.03 3.47
C GLN A 316 -18.87 0.14 3.48
N SER A 317 -19.77 0.31 2.50
CA SER A 317 -21.02 -0.47 2.42
C SER A 317 -20.80 -1.97 2.21
N ILE A 318 -19.68 -2.38 1.67
CA ILE A 318 -19.29 -3.78 1.47
C ILE A 318 -18.41 -4.35 2.59
N GLY A 319 -18.12 -3.55 3.64
CA GLY A 319 -17.42 -3.98 4.84
C GLY A 319 -15.90 -3.78 4.83
N ALA A 320 -15.37 -2.82 4.04
CA ALA A 320 -13.94 -2.49 4.07
C ALA A 320 -13.52 -1.99 5.45
N ASP A 321 -12.40 -2.50 5.97
CA ASP A 321 -11.88 -2.14 7.28
C ASP A 321 -11.15 -0.79 7.28
N GLY A 322 -10.47 -0.46 6.19
CA GLY A 322 -9.73 0.79 6.10
C GLY A 322 -9.67 1.37 4.70
N ILE A 323 -9.62 2.68 4.63
CA ILE A 323 -9.41 3.47 3.41
C ILE A 323 -8.16 4.31 3.55
N ILE A 324 -7.16 4.03 2.72
CA ILE A 324 -5.93 4.80 2.57
C ILE A 324 -6.19 5.89 1.55
N THR A 325 -6.12 7.17 1.98
CA THR A 325 -6.52 8.32 1.17
C THR A 325 -5.56 9.49 1.29
N ASP A 326 -5.42 10.25 0.20
CA ASP A 326 -4.66 11.51 0.16
C ASP A 326 -5.42 12.68 0.81
N ILE A 327 -6.76 12.53 1.02
CA ILE A 327 -7.70 13.56 1.47
C ILE A 327 -8.46 13.09 2.72
N PRO A 328 -7.77 12.91 3.86
CA PRO A 328 -8.40 12.39 5.08
C PRO A 328 -9.51 13.28 5.63
N ASP A 329 -9.49 14.59 5.35
CA ASP A 329 -10.56 15.55 5.66
C ASP A 329 -11.88 15.19 4.95
N VAL A 330 -11.82 14.97 3.63
CA VAL A 330 -12.98 14.56 2.82
C VAL A 330 -13.43 13.15 3.22
N ALA A 331 -12.49 12.25 3.50
CA ALA A 331 -12.84 10.91 3.96
C ALA A 331 -13.58 10.92 5.29
N TYR A 332 -13.16 11.78 6.23
CA TYR A 332 -13.84 11.93 7.52
C TYR A 332 -15.28 12.46 7.35
N ASP A 333 -15.45 13.51 6.56
CA ASP A 333 -16.78 14.05 6.27
C ASP A 333 -17.69 13.03 5.55
N THR A 334 -17.10 12.18 4.71
CA THR A 334 -17.85 11.19 3.92
C THR A 334 -18.25 9.95 4.74
N LEU A 335 -17.34 9.45 5.58
CA LEU A 335 -17.48 8.13 6.24
C LEU A 335 -17.97 8.22 7.69
N LYS A 336 -17.81 9.37 8.36
CA LYS A 336 -18.09 9.52 9.79
C LYS A 336 -19.25 10.50 10.08
N ASN A 337 -19.75 11.24 9.09
CA ASN A 337 -20.90 12.15 9.18
C ASN A 337 -22.06 11.68 8.28
#